data_c13b664fe9ca2bff06e2d1d2fd3f1530
#
_entry.id   c13b664fe9ca2bff06e2d1d2fd3f1530
#
_cell.length_a   1.000
_cell.length_b   1.000
_cell.length_c   1.000
_cell.angle_alpha   90.00
_cell.angle_beta   90.00
_cell.angle_gamma   90.00
#
_symmetry.space_group_name_H-M   'P 1'
#
loop_
_entity.id
_entity.type
_entity.pdbx_description
1 polymer ?
#
loop_
_entity_poly.entity_id
_entity_poly.type
_entity_poly.pdbx_seq_one_letter_code
_entity_poly.pdbx_strand_id
1 'polypeptide(L)'
;IPSWEEYPGLVSDVTRGWTELPQMKDIEGTAWVYHNLRLNDGKEFRNYSILYDAARLFPRWVAYPLTTETLAKRVDRTDKWEQTDPKMPAEYQPYTQAGWGQSGFDRGHMLPSADRLINDEANWQTFYPTNITMQRSSLNQGVWELLEDQVRKVWAMTCDTLYVVTGAMPSE
;
A
#
# COMPACT_ATOMS: atom_id res chain seq x y z
N ILE A 1 1.30 -15.83 14.38
CA ILE A 1 1.73 -14.45 14.05
C ILE A 1 3.20 -14.38 14.36
N PRO A 2 4.05 -13.90 13.42
CA PRO A 2 5.48 -13.78 13.64
C PRO A 2 5.78 -12.86 14.82
N SER A 3 6.81 -13.17 15.58
CA SER A 3 7.29 -12.29 16.63
C SER A 3 8.02 -11.08 16.02
N TRP A 4 7.97 -9.95 16.71
CA TRP A 4 8.63 -8.71 16.29
C TRP A 4 10.15 -8.86 16.17
N GLU A 5 10.74 -9.78 16.93
CA GLU A 5 12.17 -10.07 16.94
C GLU A 5 12.62 -10.80 15.69
N GLU A 6 11.76 -11.63 15.09
CA GLU A 6 12.04 -12.38 13.86
C GLU A 6 11.88 -11.52 12.60
N TYR A 7 11.05 -10.47 12.67
CA TYR A 7 10.70 -9.64 11.51
C TYR A 7 10.80 -8.15 11.86
N PRO A 8 11.98 -7.56 11.77
CA PRO A 8 12.23 -6.17 12.18
C PRO A 8 11.48 -5.11 11.34
N GLY A 9 10.79 -5.53 10.28
CA GLY A 9 9.89 -4.66 9.52
C GLY A 9 8.49 -4.52 10.14
N LEU A 10 8.12 -5.42 11.06
CA LEU A 10 6.87 -5.35 11.80
C LEU A 10 7.07 -4.44 13.02
N VAL A 11 6.24 -3.43 13.19
CA VAL A 11 6.41 -2.41 14.24
C VAL A 11 5.18 -2.34 15.12
N SER A 12 5.37 -2.45 16.41
CA SER A 12 4.29 -2.30 17.38
C SER A 12 4.08 -0.85 17.86
N ASP A 13 5.13 -0.05 17.91
CA ASP A 13 5.10 1.20 18.68
C ASP A 13 5.68 2.45 18.00
N VAL A 14 6.56 2.30 17.03
CA VAL A 14 7.32 3.42 16.43
C VAL A 14 6.46 4.30 15.51
N THR A 15 5.26 3.84 15.19
CA THR A 15 4.35 4.51 14.24
C THR A 15 3.39 5.49 14.92
N ARG A 16 3.36 5.50 16.24
CA ARG A 16 2.51 6.43 16.99
C ARG A 16 3.00 7.87 16.80
N GLY A 17 2.15 8.69 16.19
CA GLY A 17 2.46 10.10 15.93
C GLY A 17 2.72 10.44 14.47
N TRP A 18 2.71 9.48 13.56
CA TRP A 18 2.70 9.81 12.14
C TRP A 18 1.31 10.30 11.72
N THR A 19 1.28 11.44 11.03
CA THR A 19 0.04 12.16 10.71
C THR A 19 -0.90 11.35 9.81
N GLU A 20 -0.35 10.49 8.94
CA GLU A 20 -1.12 9.64 8.03
C GLU A 20 -1.83 8.47 8.71
N LEU A 21 -1.45 8.14 9.95
CA LEU A 21 -1.97 6.95 10.59
C LEU A 21 -3.32 7.20 11.26
N PRO A 22 -4.33 6.37 10.99
CA PRO A 22 -5.57 6.40 11.74
C PRO A 22 -5.36 6.01 13.20
N GLN A 23 -6.09 6.65 14.11
CA GLN A 23 -6.15 6.21 15.50
C GLN A 23 -6.94 4.91 15.56
N MET A 24 -6.24 3.80 15.74
CA MET A 24 -6.86 2.49 15.88
C MET A 24 -6.43 1.81 17.17
N LYS A 25 -7.34 1.00 17.71
CA LYS A 25 -7.00 0.04 18.76
C LYS A 25 -6.24 -1.12 18.13
N ASP A 26 -5.34 -1.71 18.90
CA ASP A 26 -4.70 -2.96 18.50
C ASP A 26 -5.77 -4.02 18.22
N ILE A 27 -5.68 -4.67 17.07
CA ILE A 27 -6.57 -5.74 16.65
C ILE A 27 -5.76 -7.03 16.70
N GLU A 28 -6.23 -8.01 17.46
CA GLU A 28 -5.59 -9.32 17.52
C GLU A 28 -5.45 -9.93 16.12
N GLY A 29 -4.32 -10.53 15.82
CA GLY A 29 -4.03 -11.13 14.52
C GLY A 29 -3.57 -10.17 13.45
N THR A 30 -3.36 -8.89 13.78
CA THR A 30 -2.82 -7.91 12.82
C THR A 30 -1.38 -7.54 13.13
N ALA A 31 -0.67 -7.14 12.09
CA ALA A 31 0.70 -6.65 12.15
C ALA A 31 0.82 -5.29 11.45
N TRP A 32 1.65 -4.43 12.01
CA TRP A 32 2.01 -3.16 11.38
C TRP A 32 3.20 -3.37 10.47
N VAL A 33 3.06 -2.95 9.21
CA VAL A 33 4.14 -2.96 8.22
C VAL A 33 4.29 -1.56 7.66
N TYR A 34 5.52 -1.11 7.48
CA TYR A 34 5.76 0.18 6.84
C TYR A 34 6.94 0.12 5.87
N HIS A 35 6.86 0.92 4.83
CA HIS A 35 7.89 1.08 3.84
C HIS A 35 8.36 2.52 3.78
N ASN A 36 9.67 2.68 3.73
CA ASN A 36 10.30 3.96 3.41
C ASN A 36 10.79 3.91 1.98
N LEU A 37 10.96 5.08 1.38
CA LEU A 37 11.65 5.23 0.13
C LEU A 37 12.74 6.30 0.27
N ARG A 38 13.76 6.17 -0.55
CA ARG A 38 14.83 7.15 -0.65
C ARG A 38 14.67 7.92 -1.96
N LEU A 39 14.65 9.24 -1.86
CA LEU A 39 14.66 10.12 -3.01
C LEU A 39 16.08 10.25 -3.59
N ASN A 40 16.18 10.75 -4.82
CA ASN A 40 17.47 10.92 -5.52
C ASN A 40 18.42 11.87 -4.80
N ASP A 41 17.92 12.79 -3.97
CA ASP A 41 18.70 13.68 -3.11
C ASP A 41 19.17 13.02 -1.80
N GLY A 42 18.84 11.74 -1.59
CA GLY A 42 19.17 10.95 -0.40
C GLY A 42 18.18 11.11 0.75
N LYS A 43 17.17 11.97 0.62
CA LYS A 43 16.11 12.14 1.64
C LYS A 43 15.25 10.89 1.73
N GLU A 44 15.07 10.40 2.94
CA GLU A 44 14.15 9.30 3.23
C GLU A 44 12.81 9.84 3.72
N PHE A 45 11.74 9.19 3.28
CA PHE A 45 10.41 9.46 3.82
C PHE A 45 9.52 8.22 3.77
N ARG A 46 8.39 8.30 4.48
CA ARG A 46 7.38 7.24 4.52
C ARG A 46 6.74 7.07 3.15
N ASN A 47 6.90 5.90 2.54
CA ASN A 47 6.15 5.56 1.33
C ASN A 47 4.71 5.21 1.69
N TYR A 48 4.51 4.26 2.60
CA TYR A 48 3.20 3.92 3.16
C TYR A 48 3.33 3.06 4.43
N SER A 49 2.25 3.00 5.17
CA SER A 49 2.09 2.15 6.35
C SER A 49 0.85 1.28 6.19
N ILE A 50 0.90 0.04 6.70
CA ILE A 50 -0.15 -0.96 6.57
C ILE A 50 -0.53 -1.48 7.95
N LEU A 51 -1.82 -1.62 8.23
CA LEU A 51 -2.31 -2.59 9.21
C LEU A 51 -2.70 -3.85 8.47
N TYR A 52 -1.93 -4.90 8.65
CA TYR A 52 -2.04 -6.15 7.89
C TYR A 52 -2.67 -7.26 8.72
N ASP A 53 -3.66 -7.95 8.16
CA ASP A 53 -4.28 -9.13 8.74
C ASP A 53 -3.57 -10.38 8.21
N ALA A 54 -2.63 -10.90 8.99
CA ALA A 54 -1.81 -12.04 8.59
C ALA A 54 -2.62 -13.36 8.53
N ALA A 55 -3.72 -13.47 9.28
CA ALA A 55 -4.56 -14.65 9.25
C ALA A 55 -5.43 -14.73 7.98
N ARG A 56 -5.81 -13.58 7.45
CA ARG A 56 -6.65 -13.47 6.25
C ARG A 56 -5.89 -13.05 5.00
N LEU A 57 -4.59 -12.77 5.13
CA LEU A 57 -3.67 -12.39 4.06
C LEU A 57 -4.12 -11.15 3.27
N PHE A 58 -4.52 -10.09 3.96
CA PHE A 58 -4.90 -8.84 3.31
C PHE A 58 -4.61 -7.60 4.17
N PRO A 59 -4.37 -6.43 3.54
CA PRO A 59 -4.28 -5.16 4.26
C PRO A 59 -5.67 -4.71 4.71
N ARG A 60 -5.85 -4.48 6.02
CA ARG A 60 -7.07 -3.86 6.55
C ARG A 60 -7.17 -2.41 6.13
N TRP A 61 -6.04 -1.73 6.14
CA TRP A 61 -5.89 -0.41 5.53
C TRP A 61 -4.42 -0.14 5.19
N VAL A 62 -4.23 0.77 4.24
CA VAL A 62 -2.95 1.34 3.85
C VAL A 62 -3.05 2.85 3.96
N ALA A 63 -2.10 3.47 4.67
CA ALA A 63 -2.04 4.90 4.89
C ALA A 63 -0.77 5.49 4.28
N TYR A 64 -0.89 6.63 3.58
CA TYR A 64 0.23 7.22 2.87
C TYR A 64 0.06 8.74 2.64
N PRO A 65 1.18 9.48 2.61
CA PRO A 65 1.17 10.88 2.21
C PRO A 65 1.23 11.02 0.69
N LEU A 66 0.53 12.02 0.16
CA LEU A 66 0.65 12.50 -1.21
C LEU A 66 1.13 13.95 -1.19
N THR A 67 2.19 14.21 -1.93
CA THR A 67 2.74 15.55 -2.18
C THR A 67 2.96 15.71 -3.68
N THR A 68 3.14 16.93 -4.15
CA THR A 68 3.51 17.17 -5.56
C THR A 68 4.80 16.45 -5.94
N GLU A 69 5.73 16.30 -5.00
CA GLU A 69 6.97 15.57 -5.21
C GLU A 69 6.72 14.06 -5.38
N THR A 70 5.94 13.43 -4.50
CA THR A 70 5.66 11.98 -4.57
C THR A 70 4.83 11.61 -5.79
N LEU A 71 4.02 12.55 -6.29
CA LEU A 71 3.18 12.38 -7.48
C LEU A 71 3.93 12.67 -8.80
N ALA A 72 5.19 13.15 -8.74
CA ALA A 72 5.96 13.42 -9.94
C ALA A 72 6.18 12.14 -10.77
N LYS A 73 5.75 12.16 -12.03
CA LYS A 73 5.99 11.04 -12.95
C LYS A 73 7.39 11.15 -13.55
N ARG A 74 8.33 10.34 -13.06
CA ARG A 74 9.73 10.26 -13.52
C ARG A 74 10.09 8.91 -14.10
N VAL A 75 9.29 7.86 -13.80
CA VAL A 75 9.46 6.51 -14.32
C VAL A 75 8.13 5.98 -14.85
N ASP A 76 8.20 4.92 -15.63
CA ASP A 76 7.00 4.19 -16.05
C ASP A 76 6.57 3.17 -14.98
N ARG A 77 5.30 2.79 -15.04
CA ARG A 77 4.75 1.75 -14.19
C ARG A 77 5.48 0.43 -14.41
N THR A 78 5.91 -0.22 -13.32
CA THR A 78 6.41 -1.60 -13.38
C THR A 78 5.27 -2.61 -13.57
N ASP A 79 5.64 -3.84 -13.95
CA ASP A 79 4.73 -5.00 -14.02
C ASP A 79 5.28 -6.19 -13.21
N LYS A 80 6.01 -5.90 -12.14
CA LYS A 80 6.69 -6.90 -11.31
C LYS A 80 5.75 -7.49 -10.25
N TRP A 81 4.85 -8.36 -10.68
CA TRP A 81 3.89 -9.05 -9.81
C TRP A 81 4.46 -10.25 -9.05
N GLU A 82 5.64 -10.74 -9.42
CA GLU A 82 6.30 -11.92 -8.84
C GLU A 82 7.10 -11.66 -7.58
N GLN A 83 7.19 -10.41 -7.16
CA GLN A 83 7.97 -10.06 -5.96
C GLN A 83 7.17 -10.32 -4.68
N THR A 84 7.90 -10.51 -3.59
CA THR A 84 7.36 -10.58 -2.23
C THR A 84 7.71 -9.33 -1.45
N ASP A 85 6.90 -8.99 -0.44
CA ASP A 85 7.24 -7.94 0.51
C ASP A 85 8.37 -8.46 1.44
N PRO A 86 9.56 -7.81 1.45
CA PRO A 86 10.67 -8.28 2.27
C PRO A 86 10.44 -8.11 3.79
N LYS A 87 9.39 -7.39 4.18
CA LYS A 87 9.04 -7.13 5.59
C LYS A 87 7.95 -8.05 6.14
N MET A 88 7.46 -8.98 5.33
CA MET A 88 6.45 -9.96 5.72
C MET A 88 6.89 -11.35 5.26
N PRO A 89 6.83 -12.39 6.11
CA PRO A 89 7.10 -13.76 5.69
C PRO A 89 6.22 -14.19 4.52
N ALA A 90 6.77 -14.97 3.59
CA ALA A 90 6.08 -15.35 2.36
C ALA A 90 4.76 -16.10 2.63
N GLU A 91 4.70 -16.90 3.69
CA GLU A 91 3.50 -17.64 4.10
C GLU A 91 2.34 -16.75 4.57
N TYR A 92 2.62 -15.50 4.91
CA TYR A 92 1.62 -14.51 5.30
C TYR A 92 1.32 -13.49 4.18
N GLN A 93 1.69 -13.81 2.94
CA GLN A 93 1.42 -12.95 1.80
C GLN A 93 0.47 -13.63 0.82
N PRO A 94 -0.49 -12.90 0.21
CA PRO A 94 -1.36 -13.49 -0.79
C PRO A 94 -0.58 -13.78 -2.08
N TYR A 95 -0.98 -14.82 -2.79
CA TYR A 95 -0.43 -15.12 -4.10
C TYR A 95 -0.97 -14.13 -5.14
N THR A 96 -0.10 -13.29 -5.69
CA THR A 96 -0.49 -12.22 -6.62
C THR A 96 0.01 -12.42 -8.05
N GLN A 97 0.72 -13.51 -8.34
CA GLN A 97 1.46 -13.68 -9.58
C GLN A 97 0.60 -14.05 -10.79
N ALA A 98 -0.42 -14.89 -10.64
CA ALA A 98 -1.25 -15.35 -11.76
C ALA A 98 -2.68 -15.72 -11.35
N GLY A 99 -3.57 -15.87 -12.33
CA GLY A 99 -4.90 -16.48 -12.17
C GLY A 99 -6.03 -15.53 -11.77
N TRP A 100 -5.77 -14.25 -11.55
CA TRP A 100 -6.77 -13.29 -11.07
C TRP A 100 -7.74 -12.83 -12.16
N GLY A 101 -7.24 -12.57 -13.37
CA GLY A 101 -8.04 -11.96 -14.45
C GLY A 101 -9.19 -12.81 -15.01
N GLN A 102 -9.27 -14.11 -14.66
CA GLN A 102 -10.35 -15.00 -15.09
C GLN A 102 -11.47 -15.16 -14.07
N SER A 103 -11.28 -14.61 -12.86
CA SER A 103 -12.21 -14.77 -11.74
C SER A 103 -13.25 -13.67 -11.63
N GLY A 104 -13.17 -12.61 -12.43
CA GLY A 104 -13.95 -11.38 -12.27
C GLY A 104 -13.41 -10.45 -11.17
N PHE A 105 -12.21 -10.75 -10.68
CA PHE A 105 -11.49 -9.97 -9.70
C PHE A 105 -10.14 -9.54 -10.23
N ASP A 106 -9.70 -8.37 -9.81
CA ASP A 106 -8.40 -7.78 -10.10
C ASP A 106 -7.50 -7.78 -8.86
N ARG A 107 -6.21 -7.65 -9.12
CA ARG A 107 -5.21 -7.30 -8.10
C ARG A 107 -5.33 -5.81 -7.80
N GLY A 108 -6.20 -5.46 -6.85
CA GLY A 108 -6.46 -4.07 -6.48
C GLY A 108 -5.36 -3.51 -5.59
N HIS A 109 -4.76 -2.41 -6.00
CA HIS A 109 -3.82 -1.67 -5.19
C HIS A 109 -4.54 -0.88 -4.09
N MET A 110 -4.01 -0.90 -2.88
CA MET A 110 -4.47 -0.03 -1.79
C MET A 110 -3.80 1.35 -1.86
N LEU A 111 -2.47 1.40 -2.06
CA LEU A 111 -1.74 2.55 -2.55
C LEU A 111 -1.58 2.40 -4.06
N PRO A 112 -2.18 3.26 -4.89
CA PRO A 112 -2.12 3.14 -6.35
C PRO A 112 -0.69 3.25 -6.89
N SER A 113 -0.35 2.41 -7.87
CA SER A 113 0.93 2.49 -8.56
C SER A 113 1.15 3.86 -9.22
N ALA A 114 0.10 4.47 -9.74
CA ALA A 114 0.16 5.79 -10.37
C ALA A 114 0.54 6.94 -9.40
N ASP A 115 0.42 6.72 -8.10
CA ASP A 115 0.80 7.68 -7.06
C ASP A 115 2.29 7.61 -6.67
N ARG A 116 3.04 6.67 -7.25
CA ARG A 116 4.44 6.37 -6.91
C ARG A 116 5.31 6.16 -8.14
N LEU A 117 5.17 7.03 -9.14
CA LEU A 117 6.02 7.04 -10.34
C LEU A 117 7.24 7.97 -10.20
N ILE A 118 7.60 8.35 -8.99
CA ILE A 118 8.75 9.24 -8.71
C ILE A 118 10.10 8.55 -8.95
N ASN A 119 10.20 7.26 -8.62
CA ASN A 119 11.34 6.40 -8.93
C ASN A 119 10.91 4.92 -8.95
N ASP A 120 11.80 4.05 -9.44
CA ASP A 120 11.51 2.62 -9.57
C ASP A 120 11.23 1.96 -8.23
N GLU A 121 12.00 2.27 -7.18
CA GLU A 121 11.82 1.69 -5.85
C GLU A 121 10.44 2.02 -5.28
N ALA A 122 10.01 3.28 -5.35
CA ALA A 122 8.70 3.71 -4.90
C ALA A 122 7.58 2.96 -5.62
N ASN A 123 7.72 2.80 -6.95
CA ASN A 123 6.73 2.11 -7.75
C ASN A 123 6.73 0.60 -7.49
N TRP A 124 7.89 -0.05 -7.36
CA TRP A 124 7.99 -1.48 -7.04
C TRP A 124 7.34 -1.82 -5.71
N GLN A 125 7.51 -1.00 -4.69
CA GLN A 125 6.89 -1.21 -3.38
C GLN A 125 5.37 -1.23 -3.46
N THR A 126 4.74 -0.55 -4.44
CA THR A 126 3.28 -0.62 -4.60
C THR A 126 2.78 -1.98 -5.08
N PHE A 127 3.65 -2.82 -5.67
CA PHE A 127 3.34 -4.17 -6.15
C PHE A 127 3.61 -5.26 -5.10
N TYR A 128 4.05 -4.90 -3.90
CA TYR A 128 4.16 -5.87 -2.82
C TYR A 128 2.80 -6.49 -2.50
N PRO A 129 2.72 -7.82 -2.31
CA PRO A 129 1.46 -8.51 -2.02
C PRO A 129 0.71 -7.93 -0.82
N THR A 130 1.44 -7.36 0.15
CA THR A 130 0.87 -6.71 1.34
C THR A 130 0.10 -5.42 1.03
N ASN A 131 0.31 -4.82 -0.15
CA ASN A 131 -0.44 -3.65 -0.65
C ASN A 131 -1.60 -4.04 -1.58
N ILE A 132 -1.79 -5.33 -1.84
CA ILE A 132 -2.76 -5.82 -2.82
C ILE A 132 -3.93 -6.49 -2.12
N THR A 133 -5.13 -6.19 -2.57
CA THR A 133 -6.36 -6.87 -2.16
C THR A 133 -7.17 -7.33 -3.37
N MET A 134 -8.01 -8.32 -3.16
CA MET A 134 -8.93 -8.80 -4.19
C MET A 134 -10.05 -7.78 -4.36
N GLN A 135 -10.16 -7.19 -5.55
CA GLN A 135 -11.21 -6.24 -5.89
C GLN A 135 -12.04 -6.74 -7.08
N ARG A 136 -13.36 -6.56 -7.05
CA ARG A 136 -14.16 -6.80 -8.24
C ARG A 136 -13.66 -5.94 -9.39
N SER A 137 -13.48 -6.54 -10.59
CA SER A 137 -12.96 -5.80 -11.75
C SER A 137 -13.81 -4.58 -12.10
N SER A 138 -15.13 -4.67 -11.96
CA SER A 138 -16.05 -3.55 -12.17
C SER A 138 -15.89 -2.41 -11.17
N LEU A 139 -15.43 -2.70 -9.95
CA LEU A 139 -15.08 -1.69 -8.96
C LEU A 139 -13.70 -1.09 -9.30
N ASN A 140 -12.69 -1.96 -9.43
CA ASN A 140 -11.29 -1.56 -9.61
C ASN A 140 -11.07 -0.71 -10.87
N GLN A 141 -11.66 -1.13 -12.01
CA GLN A 141 -11.56 -0.45 -13.31
C GLN A 141 -12.67 0.60 -13.52
N GLY A 142 -13.49 0.86 -12.54
CA GLY A 142 -14.62 1.78 -12.62
C GLY A 142 -14.52 2.91 -11.61
N VAL A 143 -15.46 2.96 -10.67
CA VAL A 143 -15.55 4.07 -9.71
C VAL A 143 -14.31 4.22 -8.84
N TRP A 144 -13.58 3.13 -8.57
CA TRP A 144 -12.36 3.19 -7.78
C TRP A 144 -11.24 3.93 -8.52
N GLU A 145 -11.01 3.62 -9.80
CA GLU A 145 -10.05 4.35 -10.65
C GLU A 145 -10.40 5.84 -10.75
N LEU A 146 -11.70 6.16 -10.89
CA LEU A 146 -12.16 7.56 -10.92
C LEU A 146 -11.90 8.28 -9.59
N LEU A 147 -12.07 7.59 -8.46
CA LEU A 147 -11.77 8.14 -7.13
C LEU A 147 -10.27 8.38 -6.96
N GLU A 148 -9.42 7.43 -7.35
CA GLU A 148 -7.97 7.57 -7.34
C GLU A 148 -7.51 8.78 -8.17
N ASP A 149 -8.08 8.94 -9.35
CA ASP A 149 -7.80 10.10 -10.22
C ASP A 149 -8.26 11.42 -9.58
N GLN A 150 -9.40 11.42 -8.92
CA GLN A 150 -9.89 12.60 -8.20
C GLN A 150 -8.96 12.98 -7.04
N VAL A 151 -8.52 11.98 -6.27
CA VAL A 151 -7.56 12.17 -5.16
C VAL A 151 -6.25 12.74 -5.71
N ARG A 152 -5.68 12.11 -6.73
CA ARG A 152 -4.36 12.44 -7.30
C ARG A 152 -4.34 13.78 -8.04
N LYS A 153 -5.33 14.00 -8.91
CA LYS A 153 -5.32 15.12 -9.86
C LYS A 153 -6.00 16.37 -9.33
N VAL A 154 -6.84 16.25 -8.31
CA VAL A 154 -7.61 17.38 -7.78
C VAL A 154 -7.28 17.63 -6.33
N TRP A 155 -7.56 16.71 -5.42
CA TRP A 155 -7.45 16.98 -3.99
C TRP A 155 -6.00 17.14 -3.53
N ALA A 156 -5.08 16.31 -4.00
CA ALA A 156 -3.67 16.44 -3.67
C ALA A 156 -3.02 17.73 -4.17
N MET A 157 -3.64 18.41 -5.14
CA MET A 157 -3.16 19.70 -5.67
C MET A 157 -3.63 20.89 -4.85
N THR A 158 -4.48 20.72 -3.85
CA THR A 158 -5.05 21.82 -3.05
C THR A 158 -4.31 22.04 -1.73
N CYS A 159 -3.32 21.24 -1.40
CA CYS A 159 -2.58 21.31 -0.14
C CYS A 159 -1.13 20.82 -0.33
N ASP A 160 -0.26 21.15 0.62
CA ASP A 160 1.15 20.72 0.58
C ASP A 160 1.28 19.21 0.75
N THR A 161 0.46 18.62 1.61
CA THR A 161 0.40 17.18 1.83
C THR A 161 -1.04 16.73 2.06
N LEU A 162 -1.50 15.79 1.26
CA LEU A 162 -2.75 15.08 1.47
C LEU A 162 -2.44 13.72 2.12
N TYR A 163 -3.05 13.44 3.26
CA TYR A 163 -2.96 12.12 3.89
C TYR A 163 -4.13 11.26 3.47
N VAL A 164 -3.83 10.08 2.92
CA VAL A 164 -4.82 9.15 2.39
C VAL A 164 -4.80 7.88 3.22
N VAL A 165 -5.97 7.37 3.55
CA VAL A 165 -6.15 6.05 4.16
C VAL A 165 -7.14 5.27 3.30
N THR A 166 -6.68 4.18 2.72
CA THR A 166 -7.50 3.24 1.95
C THR A 166 -7.79 2.02 2.81
N GLY A 167 -9.04 1.71 3.05
CA GLY A 167 -9.47 0.57 3.86
C GLY A 167 -10.12 -0.53 3.02
N ALA A 168 -9.87 -1.79 3.38
CA ALA A 168 -10.53 -2.96 2.82
C ALA A 168 -11.31 -3.70 3.92
N MET A 169 -12.55 -4.07 3.61
CA MET A 169 -13.36 -4.95 4.46
C MET A 169 -13.69 -6.21 3.66
N PRO A 170 -13.23 -7.38 4.12
CA PRO A 170 -13.62 -8.64 3.47
C PRO A 170 -15.12 -8.84 3.64
N SER A 171 -15.79 -9.32 2.60
CA SER A 171 -17.14 -9.88 2.74
C SER A 171 -17.06 -11.17 3.56
N GLU A 172 -17.97 -11.34 4.49
CA GLU A 172 -18.20 -12.61 5.18
C GLU A 172 -18.60 -13.72 4.20
#